data_01867ffc696ddc46e77c2b3247adb054
#
_entry.id   01867ffc696ddc46e77c2b3247adb054
#
_cell.length_a   1.000
_cell.length_b   1.000
_cell.length_c   1.000
_cell.angle_alpha   90.00
_cell.angle_beta   90.00
_cell.angle_gamma   90.00
#
_symmetry.space_group_name_H-M   'P 1'
#
loop_
_entity.id
_entity.type
_entity.pdbx_description
1 polymer ?
#
loop_
_entity_poly.entity_id
_entity_poly.type
_entity_poly.pdbx_seq_one_letter_code
_entity_poly.pdbx_strand_id
1 'polypeptide(L)'
;EDVCCGTSKANSAIIHAGHDAKPGSLKARFNVRGNELMDQLSADLNFPFTRNGSLVLCFEESQIPELEELADRGRKNGVPGLSIVTGEAIKSLEPALSDDVKAVLVCPTGGIVCPFLMTIALAENAAVNGVSFRFDTTVKALSRNASDGLWNVLTAAGDTFEARCIINAAGVYADELHNQVSARKLSITPRRGEYQLLDKKAGTLVSHTIFQLPGKMGKGILVSPTVHGNLLVGPTAENLSDKEAVNTTQAGLADVMEKGRLS
;
A
#
# COMPACT_ATOMS: atom_id res chain seq x y z
N GLU A 1 -22.55 1.60 -6.55
CA GLU A 1 -21.34 0.93 -6.05
C GLU A 1 -21.34 0.95 -4.50
N ASP A 2 -20.42 0.22 -3.89
CA ASP A 2 -20.28 0.12 -2.45
C ASP A 2 -18.89 0.63 -2.00
N VAL A 3 -18.61 0.60 -0.69
CA VAL A 3 -17.24 0.83 -0.19
C VAL A 3 -16.27 -0.22 -0.75
N CYS A 4 -14.98 0.10 -0.75
CA CYS A 4 -13.94 -0.84 -1.22
C CYS A 4 -14.03 -1.23 -2.71
N CYS A 5 -14.62 -0.39 -3.57
CA CYS A 5 -14.71 -0.68 -5.01
C CYS A 5 -13.51 -0.18 -5.83
N GLY A 6 -12.72 0.74 -5.29
CA GLY A 6 -11.51 1.31 -5.94
C GLY A 6 -10.19 0.67 -5.50
N THR A 7 -9.14 1.48 -5.41
CA THR A 7 -7.78 1.06 -5.02
C THR A 7 -7.70 0.48 -3.60
N SER A 8 -8.66 0.80 -2.71
CA SER A 8 -8.70 0.23 -1.35
C SER A 8 -8.80 -1.30 -1.34
N LYS A 9 -9.34 -1.94 -2.37
CA LYS A 9 -9.34 -3.41 -2.55
C LYS A 9 -8.16 -3.90 -3.39
N ALA A 10 -7.60 -3.06 -4.26
CA ALA A 10 -6.62 -3.43 -5.28
C ALA A 10 -5.23 -2.88 -4.92
N ASN A 11 -4.61 -3.48 -3.92
CA ASN A 11 -3.28 -3.14 -3.40
C ASN A 11 -2.56 -4.39 -2.89
N SER A 12 -1.31 -4.23 -2.45
CA SER A 12 -0.48 -5.34 -1.97
C SER A 12 -0.88 -5.87 -0.58
N ALA A 13 -1.85 -5.28 0.09
CA ALA A 13 -2.32 -5.67 1.44
C ALA A 13 -1.23 -5.62 2.52
N ILE A 14 -0.21 -4.81 2.35
CA ILE A 14 0.96 -4.74 3.22
C ILE A 14 0.87 -3.52 4.16
N ILE A 15 1.08 -3.77 5.44
CA ILE A 15 1.32 -2.75 6.44
C ILE A 15 2.84 -2.56 6.56
N HIS A 16 3.34 -1.55 5.86
CA HIS A 16 4.77 -1.27 5.81
C HIS A 16 5.33 -0.85 7.16
N ALA A 17 6.54 -1.30 7.49
CA ALA A 17 7.23 -0.93 8.72
C ALA A 17 7.60 0.57 8.80
N GLY A 18 7.85 1.23 7.66
CA GLY A 18 8.17 2.67 7.61
C GLY A 18 9.62 3.00 7.28
N HIS A 19 10.43 2.01 6.89
CA HIS A 19 11.87 2.18 6.61
C HIS A 19 12.15 2.94 5.29
N ASP A 20 11.27 2.85 4.28
CA ASP A 20 11.53 3.39 2.94
C ASP A 20 11.31 4.90 2.82
N ALA A 21 10.40 5.48 3.59
CA ALA A 21 10.02 6.88 3.42
C ALA A 21 11.13 7.84 3.87
N LYS A 22 11.28 8.97 3.13
CA LYS A 22 12.26 10.01 3.45
C LYS A 22 12.01 10.57 4.87
N PRO A 23 13.02 10.57 5.75
CA PRO A 23 12.89 11.11 7.09
C PRO A 23 12.40 12.56 7.11
N GLY A 24 11.54 12.90 8.09
CA GLY A 24 10.94 14.20 8.23
C GLY A 24 9.75 14.48 7.30
N SER A 25 9.41 13.56 6.39
CA SER A 25 8.23 13.69 5.53
C SER A 25 6.95 13.24 6.24
N LEU A 26 5.80 13.78 5.81
CA LEU A 26 4.49 13.29 6.28
C LEU A 26 4.29 11.81 5.97
N LYS A 27 4.83 11.33 4.83
CA LYS A 27 4.81 9.91 4.47
C LYS A 27 5.51 9.05 5.53
N ALA A 28 6.71 9.44 5.99
CA ALA A 28 7.42 8.72 7.04
C ALA A 28 6.63 8.71 8.36
N ARG A 29 6.20 9.89 8.80
CA ARG A 29 5.43 10.06 10.05
C ARG A 29 4.16 9.21 10.07
N PHE A 30 3.34 9.31 9.01
CA PHE A 30 2.06 8.61 8.98
C PHE A 30 2.21 7.12 8.66
N ASN A 31 3.28 6.69 7.97
CA ASN A 31 3.54 5.28 7.79
C ASN A 31 3.82 4.59 9.13
N VAL A 32 4.75 5.13 9.93
CA VAL A 32 5.08 4.58 11.26
C VAL A 32 3.86 4.64 12.18
N ARG A 33 3.17 5.80 12.24
CA ARG A 33 1.97 5.93 13.08
C ARG A 33 0.84 4.99 12.65
N GLY A 34 0.61 4.82 11.36
CA GLY A 34 -0.39 3.88 10.85
C GLY A 34 -0.04 2.43 11.19
N ASN A 35 1.24 2.06 11.10
CA ASN A 35 1.71 0.75 11.49
C ASN A 35 1.46 0.47 12.99
N GLU A 36 1.77 1.42 13.88
CA GLU A 36 1.55 1.31 15.33
C GLU A 36 0.07 1.10 15.69
N LEU A 37 -0.84 1.68 14.92
CA LEU A 37 -2.28 1.59 15.18
C LEU A 37 -2.91 0.27 14.77
N MET A 38 -2.25 -0.54 13.92
CA MET A 38 -2.88 -1.70 13.29
C MET A 38 -3.34 -2.77 14.26
N ASP A 39 -2.56 -3.08 15.30
CA ASP A 39 -2.93 -4.12 16.27
C ASP A 39 -4.23 -3.74 16.99
N GLN A 40 -4.31 -2.48 17.47
CA GLN A 40 -5.49 -1.99 18.16
C GLN A 40 -6.70 -1.91 17.22
N LEU A 41 -6.52 -1.34 16.01
CA LEU A 41 -7.62 -1.24 15.03
C LEU A 41 -8.14 -2.61 14.60
N SER A 42 -7.25 -3.57 14.38
CA SER A 42 -7.65 -4.93 14.03
C SER A 42 -8.44 -5.59 15.15
N ALA A 43 -8.03 -5.40 16.40
CA ALA A 43 -8.73 -5.94 17.57
C ALA A 43 -10.10 -5.26 17.76
N ASP A 44 -10.16 -3.93 17.66
CA ASP A 44 -11.39 -3.15 17.89
C ASP A 44 -12.44 -3.37 16.79
N LEU A 45 -12.01 -3.52 15.55
CA LEU A 45 -12.88 -3.60 14.37
C LEU A 45 -12.97 -5.02 13.78
N ASN A 46 -12.26 -5.99 14.38
CA ASN A 46 -12.33 -7.41 14.02
C ASN A 46 -12.07 -7.72 12.54
N PHE A 47 -11.05 -7.09 11.93
CA PHE A 47 -10.59 -7.47 10.60
C PHE A 47 -9.28 -8.27 10.65
N PRO A 48 -9.05 -9.20 9.69
CA PRO A 48 -7.83 -10.01 9.66
C PRO A 48 -6.57 -9.17 9.43
N PHE A 49 -5.62 -9.29 10.36
CA PHE A 49 -4.30 -8.68 10.32
C PHE A 49 -3.27 -9.64 10.95
N THR A 50 -2.07 -9.69 10.42
CA THR A 50 -0.96 -10.49 10.95
C THR A 50 0.35 -9.71 10.85
N ARG A 51 1.09 -9.62 11.97
CA ARG A 51 2.47 -9.11 11.98
C ARG A 51 3.40 -10.25 11.58
N ASN A 52 3.59 -10.41 10.28
CA ASN A 52 4.50 -11.43 9.74
C ASN A 52 5.92 -10.92 9.49
N GLY A 53 6.17 -9.62 9.71
CA GLY A 53 7.44 -8.99 9.37
C GLY A 53 7.64 -8.83 7.86
N SER A 54 8.68 -8.12 7.50
CA SER A 54 9.11 -8.03 6.10
C SER A 54 10.64 -8.11 5.99
N LEU A 55 11.10 -8.64 4.87
CA LEU A 55 12.49 -8.84 4.52
C LEU A 55 12.80 -8.05 3.25
N VAL A 56 13.90 -7.28 3.23
CA VAL A 56 14.39 -6.64 2.01
C VAL A 56 15.65 -7.36 1.58
N LEU A 57 15.60 -8.03 0.43
CA LEU A 57 16.69 -8.86 -0.08
C LEU A 57 17.71 -8.04 -0.85
N CYS A 58 18.97 -8.41 -0.68
CA CYS A 58 20.14 -7.91 -1.41
C CYS A 58 20.85 -9.10 -2.08
N PHE A 59 21.09 -9.02 -3.39
CA PHE A 59 21.67 -10.12 -4.19
C PHE A 59 23.17 -9.90 -4.52
N GLU A 60 23.67 -8.70 -4.38
CA GLU A 60 25.09 -8.38 -4.64
C GLU A 60 25.71 -7.79 -3.38
N GLU A 61 26.92 -8.23 -3.02
CA GLU A 61 27.66 -7.66 -1.88
C GLU A 61 27.90 -6.16 -2.01
N SER A 62 28.04 -5.67 -3.24
CA SER A 62 28.16 -4.25 -3.56
C SER A 62 26.94 -3.40 -3.15
N GLN A 63 25.78 -4.03 -2.95
CA GLN A 63 24.52 -3.37 -2.55
C GLN A 63 24.30 -3.36 -1.02
N ILE A 64 25.14 -4.02 -0.24
CA ILE A 64 25.00 -4.05 1.23
C ILE A 64 25.00 -2.62 1.82
N PRO A 65 25.84 -1.67 1.38
CA PRO A 65 25.75 -0.29 1.86
C PRO A 65 24.38 0.38 1.63
N GLU A 66 23.71 0.08 0.51
CA GLU A 66 22.35 0.59 0.24
C GLU A 66 21.32 0.01 1.25
N LEU A 67 21.51 -1.25 1.62
CA LEU A 67 20.67 -1.90 2.63
C LEU A 67 20.90 -1.27 4.03
N GLU A 68 22.15 -0.94 4.36
CA GLU A 68 22.51 -0.22 5.59
C GLU A 68 21.89 1.19 5.62
N GLU A 69 21.97 1.94 4.50
CA GLU A 69 21.32 3.25 4.38
C GLU A 69 19.81 3.16 4.56
N LEU A 70 19.19 2.11 4.03
CA LEU A 70 17.75 1.86 4.20
C LEU A 70 17.40 1.58 5.67
N ALA A 71 18.23 0.79 6.36
CA ALA A 71 18.08 0.51 7.79
C ALA A 71 18.25 1.81 8.62
N ASP A 72 19.24 2.64 8.32
CA ASP A 72 19.45 3.92 9.00
C ASP A 72 18.29 4.91 8.77
N ARG A 73 17.77 4.92 7.56
CA ARG A 73 16.55 5.69 7.23
C ARG A 73 15.38 5.24 8.09
N GLY A 74 15.18 3.93 8.21
CA GLY A 74 14.14 3.36 9.06
C GLY A 74 14.32 3.71 10.54
N ARG A 75 15.54 3.63 11.07
CA ARG A 75 15.85 4.06 12.46
C ARG A 75 15.53 5.54 12.68
N LYS A 76 15.90 6.43 11.73
CA LYS A 76 15.56 7.87 11.77
C LYS A 76 14.05 8.11 11.73
N ASN A 77 13.29 7.23 11.10
CA ASN A 77 11.82 7.28 11.07
C ASN A 77 11.18 6.72 12.35
N GLY A 78 11.95 6.11 13.25
CA GLY A 78 11.45 5.51 14.48
C GLY A 78 10.99 4.05 14.34
N VAL A 79 11.39 3.34 13.28
CA VAL A 79 11.05 1.92 13.09
C VAL A 79 11.89 1.06 14.04
N PRO A 80 11.28 0.32 14.98
CA PRO A 80 12.01 -0.50 15.93
C PRO A 80 12.48 -1.83 15.33
N GLY A 81 13.52 -2.42 15.91
CA GLY A 81 13.93 -3.80 15.68
C GLY A 81 14.58 -4.08 14.31
N LEU A 82 14.95 -3.06 13.56
CA LEU A 82 15.63 -3.23 12.26
C LEU A 82 17.01 -3.86 12.46
N SER A 83 17.30 -4.94 11.73
CA SER A 83 18.60 -5.62 11.73
C SER A 83 18.95 -6.13 10.34
N ILE A 84 20.26 -6.26 10.07
CA ILE A 84 20.76 -6.87 8.84
C ILE A 84 21.31 -8.25 9.17
N VAL A 85 20.89 -9.24 8.39
CA VAL A 85 21.27 -10.65 8.52
C VAL A 85 22.02 -11.07 7.26
N THR A 86 23.11 -11.83 7.43
CA THR A 86 23.97 -12.34 6.34
C THR A 86 24.30 -13.82 6.56
N GLY A 87 24.78 -14.49 5.50
CA GLY A 87 25.27 -15.87 5.58
C GLY A 87 24.15 -16.88 5.91
N GLU A 88 24.51 -17.95 6.62
CA GLU A 88 23.60 -19.07 6.91
C GLU A 88 22.35 -18.69 7.71
N ALA A 89 22.41 -17.61 8.47
CA ALA A 89 21.26 -17.13 9.25
C ALA A 89 20.08 -16.69 8.36
N ILE A 90 20.33 -16.35 7.08
CA ILE A 90 19.27 -16.01 6.12
C ILE A 90 18.34 -17.23 5.91
N LYS A 91 18.90 -18.43 5.73
CA LYS A 91 18.10 -19.65 5.55
C LYS A 91 17.34 -20.08 6.80
N SER A 92 17.85 -19.71 7.97
CA SER A 92 17.11 -19.92 9.22
C SER A 92 15.91 -19.00 9.36
N LEU A 93 15.98 -17.79 8.78
CA LEU A 93 14.88 -16.81 8.74
C LEU A 93 13.79 -17.25 7.76
N GLU A 94 14.19 -17.61 6.55
CA GLU A 94 13.27 -17.94 5.45
C GLU A 94 13.92 -19.02 4.55
N PRO A 95 13.62 -20.31 4.78
CA PRO A 95 14.30 -21.41 4.08
C PRO A 95 14.12 -21.41 2.56
N ALA A 96 13.02 -20.85 2.07
CA ALA A 96 12.67 -20.83 0.65
C ALA A 96 13.38 -19.75 -0.18
N LEU A 97 14.12 -18.84 0.47
CA LEU A 97 14.86 -17.82 -0.28
C LEU A 97 15.94 -18.42 -1.19
N SER A 98 16.21 -17.74 -2.30
CA SER A 98 17.30 -18.09 -3.21
C SER A 98 18.68 -18.13 -2.50
N ASP A 99 19.58 -19.02 -2.93
CA ASP A 99 20.96 -19.07 -2.46
C ASP A 99 21.80 -17.85 -2.93
N ASP A 100 21.30 -17.10 -3.89
CA ASP A 100 21.94 -15.88 -4.38
C ASP A 100 21.79 -14.68 -3.43
N VAL A 101 20.94 -14.77 -2.41
CA VAL A 101 20.72 -13.70 -1.44
C VAL A 101 21.98 -13.55 -0.55
N LYS A 102 22.58 -12.36 -0.55
CA LYS A 102 23.80 -12.03 0.20
C LYS A 102 23.52 -11.39 1.56
N ALA A 103 22.48 -10.56 1.65
CA ALA A 103 22.08 -9.89 2.87
C ALA A 103 20.56 -9.63 2.88
N VAL A 104 20.01 -9.49 4.07
CA VAL A 104 18.57 -9.24 4.29
C VAL A 104 18.41 -8.18 5.37
N LEU A 105 17.66 -7.11 5.09
CA LEU A 105 17.15 -6.22 6.12
C LEU A 105 15.86 -6.77 6.68
N VAL A 106 15.86 -7.09 7.95
CA VAL A 106 14.71 -7.58 8.71
C VAL A 106 13.93 -6.39 9.29
N CYS A 107 12.64 -6.32 9.00
CA CYS A 107 11.72 -5.29 9.47
C CYS A 107 10.57 -5.97 10.24
N PRO A 108 10.72 -6.23 11.55
CA PRO A 108 9.80 -7.08 12.31
C PRO A 108 8.39 -6.48 12.49
N THR A 109 8.26 -5.17 12.36
CA THR A 109 6.96 -4.47 12.49
C THR A 109 6.12 -4.47 11.21
N GLY A 110 6.64 -5.02 10.11
CA GLY A 110 5.85 -5.24 8.90
C GLY A 110 4.66 -6.18 9.16
N GLY A 111 3.61 -6.07 8.36
CA GLY A 111 2.45 -6.93 8.48
C GLY A 111 1.64 -7.03 7.20
N ILE A 112 0.67 -7.92 7.22
CA ILE A 112 -0.31 -8.15 6.15
C ILE A 112 -1.73 -8.01 6.70
N VAL A 113 -2.64 -7.51 5.87
CA VAL A 113 -4.03 -7.24 6.25
C VAL A 113 -4.99 -7.71 5.17
N CYS A 114 -6.25 -7.95 5.52
CA CYS A 114 -7.31 -8.02 4.51
C CYS A 114 -7.77 -6.61 4.15
N PRO A 115 -7.43 -6.04 2.98
CA PRO A 115 -7.78 -4.67 2.64
C PRO A 115 -9.29 -4.50 2.43
N PHE A 116 -9.99 -5.55 2.01
CA PHE A 116 -11.44 -5.57 1.88
C PHE A 116 -12.11 -5.41 3.24
N LEU A 117 -11.82 -6.34 4.17
CA LEU A 117 -12.47 -6.37 5.48
C LEU A 117 -12.08 -5.16 6.33
N MET A 118 -10.83 -4.69 6.25
CA MET A 118 -10.43 -3.45 6.92
C MET A 118 -11.24 -2.24 6.43
N THR A 119 -11.44 -2.10 5.11
CA THR A 119 -12.21 -0.99 4.55
C THR A 119 -13.68 -1.08 4.95
N ILE A 120 -14.27 -2.28 4.90
CA ILE A 120 -15.67 -2.52 5.29
C ILE A 120 -15.84 -2.22 6.78
N ALA A 121 -15.00 -2.76 7.65
CA ALA A 121 -15.07 -2.56 9.09
C ALA A 121 -14.95 -1.08 9.49
N LEU A 122 -14.06 -0.32 8.82
CA LEU A 122 -13.95 1.13 9.02
C LEU A 122 -15.23 1.87 8.59
N ALA A 123 -15.84 1.47 7.48
CA ALA A 123 -17.08 2.07 6.99
C ALA A 123 -18.26 1.74 7.91
N GLU A 124 -18.40 0.49 8.36
CA GLU A 124 -19.42 0.07 9.32
C GLU A 124 -19.28 0.81 10.64
N ASN A 125 -18.07 0.92 11.17
CA ASN A 125 -17.79 1.69 12.38
C ASN A 125 -18.16 3.18 12.21
N ALA A 126 -17.85 3.78 11.06
CA ALA A 126 -18.23 5.14 10.74
C ALA A 126 -19.76 5.30 10.71
N ALA A 127 -20.49 4.36 10.08
CA ALA A 127 -21.94 4.37 10.00
C ALA A 127 -22.59 4.27 11.40
N VAL A 128 -22.10 3.37 12.26
CA VAL A 128 -22.56 3.25 13.67
C VAL A 128 -22.33 4.53 14.45
N ASN A 129 -21.28 5.28 14.13
CA ASN A 129 -20.97 6.59 14.72
C ASN A 129 -21.65 7.78 14.02
N GLY A 130 -22.68 7.53 13.20
CA GLY A 130 -23.54 8.55 12.62
C GLY A 130 -23.09 9.15 11.29
N VAL A 131 -22.12 8.54 10.62
CA VAL A 131 -21.73 8.94 9.26
C VAL A 131 -22.79 8.48 8.26
N SER A 132 -23.26 9.40 7.42
CA SER A 132 -24.18 9.09 6.33
C SER A 132 -23.40 8.82 5.04
N PHE A 133 -23.56 7.64 4.47
CA PHE A 133 -22.99 7.26 3.18
C PHE A 133 -23.96 7.59 2.04
N ARG A 134 -23.44 8.09 0.94
CA ARG A 134 -24.15 8.34 -0.31
C ARG A 134 -23.42 7.59 -1.42
N PHE A 135 -23.89 6.40 -1.72
CA PHE A 135 -23.40 5.59 -2.84
C PHE A 135 -23.97 6.11 -4.17
N ASP A 136 -23.41 5.68 -5.27
CA ASP A 136 -23.81 6.09 -6.64
C ASP A 136 -23.91 7.62 -6.80
N THR A 137 -23.09 8.35 -6.05
CA THR A 137 -23.16 9.80 -5.93
C THR A 137 -21.84 10.41 -6.40
N THR A 138 -21.72 10.72 -7.68
CA THR A 138 -20.55 11.34 -8.29
C THR A 138 -20.55 12.83 -8.01
N VAL A 139 -19.51 13.34 -7.35
CA VAL A 139 -19.30 14.77 -7.15
C VAL A 139 -18.85 15.40 -8.46
N LYS A 140 -19.62 16.38 -8.96
CA LYS A 140 -19.38 17.10 -10.20
C LYS A 140 -18.64 18.40 -10.00
N ALA A 141 -19.04 19.19 -9.00
CA ALA A 141 -18.45 20.50 -8.75
C ALA A 141 -18.39 20.84 -7.27
N LEU A 142 -17.37 21.59 -6.92
CA LEU A 142 -17.15 22.19 -5.61
C LEU A 142 -17.10 23.70 -5.74
N SER A 143 -17.80 24.43 -4.88
CA SER A 143 -17.74 25.88 -4.79
C SER A 143 -17.81 26.33 -3.34
N ARG A 144 -17.29 27.50 -3.04
CA ARG A 144 -17.38 28.12 -1.71
C ARG A 144 -18.32 29.30 -1.77
N ASN A 145 -19.30 29.32 -0.91
CA ASN A 145 -20.22 30.45 -0.79
C ASN A 145 -19.51 31.63 -0.12
N ALA A 146 -19.53 32.79 -0.76
CA ALA A 146 -18.85 34.00 -0.28
C ALA A 146 -19.55 34.65 0.93
N SER A 147 -20.84 34.42 1.12
CA SER A 147 -21.64 35.05 2.17
C SER A 147 -21.48 34.38 3.55
N ASP A 148 -21.39 33.06 3.61
CA ASP A 148 -21.34 32.30 4.86
C ASP A 148 -20.10 31.40 4.98
N GLY A 149 -19.29 31.31 3.91
CA GLY A 149 -18.06 30.54 3.86
C GLY A 149 -18.27 29.01 3.80
N LEU A 150 -19.50 28.53 3.64
CA LEU A 150 -19.79 27.12 3.46
C LEU A 150 -19.37 26.62 2.08
N TRP A 151 -19.10 25.33 2.01
CA TRP A 151 -18.85 24.66 0.76
C TRP A 151 -20.15 24.06 0.20
N ASN A 152 -20.34 24.26 -1.10
CA ASN A 152 -21.40 23.59 -1.86
C ASN A 152 -20.78 22.46 -2.68
N VAL A 153 -21.34 21.26 -2.54
CA VAL A 153 -20.98 20.03 -3.26
C VAL A 153 -22.11 19.70 -4.21
N LEU A 154 -21.90 19.89 -5.51
CA LEU A 154 -22.88 19.55 -6.54
C LEU A 154 -22.58 18.16 -7.07
N THR A 155 -23.60 17.29 -7.13
CA THR A 155 -23.51 15.95 -7.71
C THR A 155 -23.87 15.95 -9.19
N ALA A 156 -23.52 14.86 -9.89
CA ALA A 156 -23.91 14.64 -11.27
C ALA A 156 -25.42 14.49 -11.45
N ALA A 157 -26.12 14.03 -10.42
CA ALA A 157 -27.60 13.93 -10.39
C ALA A 157 -28.30 15.29 -10.16
N GLY A 158 -27.55 16.32 -9.80
CA GLY A 158 -28.09 17.66 -9.53
C GLY A 158 -28.36 17.96 -8.06
N ASP A 159 -28.11 17.01 -7.16
CA ASP A 159 -28.23 17.25 -5.72
C ASP A 159 -27.12 18.19 -5.23
N THR A 160 -27.43 19.00 -4.22
CA THR A 160 -26.46 19.90 -3.59
C THR A 160 -26.39 19.60 -2.09
N PHE A 161 -25.15 19.50 -1.57
CA PHE A 161 -24.87 19.38 -0.14
C PHE A 161 -24.05 20.56 0.33
N GLU A 162 -24.34 21.05 1.53
CA GLU A 162 -23.56 22.09 2.19
C GLU A 162 -22.66 21.48 3.28
N ALA A 163 -21.43 21.97 3.38
CA ALA A 163 -20.45 21.51 4.36
C ALA A 163 -19.53 22.63 4.84
N ARG A 164 -19.15 22.58 6.12
CA ARG A 164 -18.13 23.47 6.68
C ARG A 164 -16.72 23.12 6.22
N CYS A 165 -16.48 21.84 5.95
CA CYS A 165 -15.18 21.30 5.53
C CYS A 165 -15.39 20.16 4.54
N ILE A 166 -14.51 20.06 3.54
CA ILE A 166 -14.45 18.94 2.59
C ILE A 166 -13.11 18.25 2.72
N ILE A 167 -13.13 16.93 2.83
CA ILE A 167 -11.94 16.08 2.74
C ILE A 167 -11.97 15.37 1.38
N ASN A 168 -11.03 15.75 0.50
CA ASN A 168 -10.92 15.10 -0.80
C ASN A 168 -10.10 13.81 -0.68
N ALA A 169 -10.78 12.67 -0.70
CA ALA A 169 -10.20 11.33 -0.68
C ALA A 169 -10.54 10.53 -1.96
N ALA A 170 -10.71 11.21 -3.10
CA ALA A 170 -11.19 10.64 -4.35
C ALA A 170 -10.14 9.80 -5.12
N GLY A 171 -9.06 9.33 -4.45
CA GLY A 171 -8.06 8.43 -5.03
C GLY A 171 -7.41 9.03 -6.28
N VAL A 172 -7.41 8.29 -7.39
CA VAL A 172 -6.80 8.74 -8.65
C VAL A 172 -7.51 9.93 -9.30
N TYR A 173 -8.71 10.28 -8.83
CA TYR A 173 -9.50 11.45 -9.30
C TYR A 173 -9.37 12.67 -8.38
N ALA A 174 -8.56 12.60 -7.33
CA ALA A 174 -8.45 13.68 -6.35
C ALA A 174 -7.92 14.99 -6.95
N ASP A 175 -7.11 14.93 -8.02
CA ASP A 175 -6.62 16.08 -8.74
C ASP A 175 -7.75 16.87 -9.46
N GLU A 176 -8.75 16.18 -9.97
CA GLU A 176 -9.88 16.80 -10.68
C GLU A 176 -10.70 17.68 -9.75
N LEU A 177 -11.01 17.19 -8.55
CA LEU A 177 -11.72 17.95 -7.53
C LEU A 177 -10.84 19.06 -6.91
N HIS A 178 -9.57 18.76 -6.62
CA HIS A 178 -8.61 19.72 -6.11
C HIS A 178 -8.46 20.92 -7.06
N ASN A 179 -8.38 20.65 -8.35
CA ASN A 179 -8.15 21.64 -9.38
C ASN A 179 -9.33 22.61 -9.59
N GLN A 180 -10.51 22.28 -9.10
CA GLN A 180 -11.66 23.20 -9.15
C GLN A 180 -11.50 24.34 -8.16
N VAL A 181 -10.93 24.08 -6.99
CA VAL A 181 -10.96 25.00 -5.84
C VAL A 181 -9.60 25.53 -5.41
N SER A 182 -8.50 25.03 -5.99
CA SER A 182 -7.13 25.45 -5.67
C SER A 182 -6.49 26.22 -6.82
N ALA A 183 -5.77 27.28 -6.48
CA ALA A 183 -4.92 27.99 -7.45
C ALA A 183 -3.74 27.10 -7.90
N ARG A 184 -3.17 26.30 -6.97
CA ARG A 184 -2.12 25.35 -7.29
C ARG A 184 -2.74 24.10 -7.91
N LYS A 185 -2.45 23.86 -9.18
CA LYS A 185 -2.95 22.68 -9.90
C LYS A 185 -2.08 21.46 -9.61
N LEU A 186 -2.73 20.30 -9.57
CA LEU A 186 -2.11 18.98 -9.44
C LEU A 186 -2.47 18.15 -10.67
N SER A 187 -1.64 17.15 -10.94
CA SER A 187 -1.93 16.10 -11.94
C SER A 187 -1.54 14.75 -11.35
N ILE A 188 -2.47 13.81 -11.35
CA ILE A 188 -2.23 12.43 -10.89
C ILE A 188 -2.11 11.54 -12.11
N THR A 189 -0.92 10.96 -12.30
CA THR A 189 -0.69 9.91 -13.29
C THR A 189 -0.98 8.55 -12.61
N PRO A 190 -1.98 7.81 -13.08
CA PRO A 190 -2.29 6.50 -12.51
C PRO A 190 -1.14 5.53 -12.79
N ARG A 191 -0.86 4.67 -11.79
CA ARG A 191 0.19 3.66 -11.91
C ARG A 191 -0.39 2.30 -11.61
N ARG A 192 -0.46 1.45 -12.63
CA ARG A 192 -0.95 0.09 -12.53
C ARG A 192 0.12 -0.85 -11.98
N GLY A 193 -0.27 -1.69 -11.02
CA GLY A 193 0.49 -2.84 -10.57
C GLY A 193 -0.29 -4.11 -10.85
N GLU A 194 0.27 -5.00 -11.66
CA GLU A 194 -0.32 -6.29 -11.97
C GLU A 194 0.28 -7.35 -11.08
N TYR A 195 -0.55 -8.27 -10.58
CA TYR A 195 -0.17 -9.32 -9.64
C TYR A 195 -0.59 -10.68 -10.12
N GLN A 196 0.08 -11.70 -9.60
CA GLN A 196 -0.41 -13.07 -9.57
C GLN A 196 -0.77 -13.46 -8.15
N LEU A 197 -1.99 -13.92 -7.95
CA LEU A 197 -2.46 -14.52 -6.71
C LEU A 197 -2.45 -16.04 -6.87
N LEU A 198 -1.52 -16.70 -6.18
CA LEU A 198 -1.36 -18.15 -6.24
C LEU A 198 -2.28 -18.85 -5.23
N ASP A 199 -2.52 -20.14 -5.47
CA ASP A 199 -3.35 -20.99 -4.61
C ASP A 199 -2.77 -21.08 -3.18
N LYS A 200 -3.61 -21.48 -2.23
CA LYS A 200 -3.24 -21.70 -0.83
C LYS A 200 -2.14 -22.75 -0.64
N LYS A 201 -1.95 -23.69 -1.60
CA LYS A 201 -0.83 -24.63 -1.58
C LYS A 201 0.54 -23.94 -1.64
N ALA A 202 0.60 -22.74 -2.25
CA ALA A 202 1.79 -21.91 -2.28
C ALA A 202 1.90 -20.95 -1.09
N GLY A 203 0.84 -20.78 -0.30
CA GLY A 203 0.74 -19.77 0.74
C GLY A 203 1.70 -19.92 1.91
N THR A 204 2.24 -21.12 2.10
CA THR A 204 3.25 -21.44 3.14
C THR A 204 4.68 -21.44 2.62
N LEU A 205 4.89 -21.05 1.35
CA LEU A 205 6.22 -21.04 0.74
C LEU A 205 7.15 -20.05 1.45
N VAL A 206 6.61 -18.88 1.82
CA VAL A 206 7.31 -17.89 2.64
C VAL A 206 6.44 -17.47 3.82
N SER A 207 7.06 -17.12 4.93
CA SER A 207 6.39 -16.65 6.14
C SER A 207 6.37 -15.12 6.25
N HIS A 208 7.39 -14.47 5.73
CA HIS A 208 7.53 -13.02 5.71
C HIS A 208 7.07 -12.41 4.38
N THR A 209 6.82 -11.10 4.39
CA THR A 209 6.70 -10.34 3.15
C THR A 209 8.09 -10.04 2.60
N ILE A 210 8.38 -10.54 1.41
CA ILE A 210 9.69 -10.45 0.78
C ILE A 210 9.70 -9.27 -0.21
N PHE A 211 10.64 -8.35 -0.02
CA PHE A 211 10.97 -7.27 -0.96
C PHE A 211 12.35 -7.49 -1.55
N GLN A 212 12.60 -6.97 -2.72
CA GLN A 212 13.92 -6.89 -3.31
C GLN A 212 14.40 -5.43 -3.29
N LEU A 213 15.68 -5.19 -3.00
CA LEU A 213 16.28 -3.89 -3.28
C LEU A 213 16.13 -3.58 -4.78
N PRO A 214 15.86 -2.31 -5.15
CA PRO A 214 15.88 -1.92 -6.56
C PRO A 214 17.26 -2.21 -7.15
N GLY A 215 17.31 -3.07 -8.15
CA GLY A 215 18.55 -3.46 -8.85
C GLY A 215 18.60 -2.90 -10.26
N LYS A 216 19.57 -3.38 -11.04
CA LYS A 216 19.72 -3.04 -12.48
C LYS A 216 18.48 -3.36 -13.31
N MET A 217 17.64 -4.30 -12.84
CA MET A 217 16.37 -4.70 -13.45
C MET A 217 15.19 -3.80 -13.04
N GLY A 218 15.43 -2.69 -12.32
CA GLY A 218 14.40 -1.77 -11.85
C GLY A 218 13.83 -2.12 -10.47
N LYS A 219 12.56 -1.73 -10.19
CA LYS A 219 11.89 -2.10 -8.95
C LYS A 219 11.69 -3.62 -8.90
N GLY A 220 12.15 -4.22 -7.81
CA GLY A 220 11.92 -5.63 -7.53
C GLY A 220 10.43 -5.96 -7.35
N ILE A 221 10.12 -7.22 -7.57
CA ILE A 221 8.81 -7.83 -7.28
C ILE A 221 8.79 -8.22 -5.80
N LEU A 222 7.64 -8.05 -5.16
CA LEU A 222 7.43 -8.61 -3.83
C LEU A 222 6.80 -10.01 -3.93
N VAL A 223 7.11 -10.85 -2.95
CA VAL A 223 6.45 -12.12 -2.69
C VAL A 223 5.91 -12.06 -1.27
N SER A 224 4.61 -12.22 -1.09
CA SER A 224 3.98 -12.04 0.22
C SER A 224 2.90 -13.08 0.46
N PRO A 225 2.86 -13.72 1.63
CA PRO A 225 1.68 -14.46 2.04
C PRO A 225 0.51 -13.47 2.20
N THR A 226 -0.71 -13.97 2.14
CA THR A 226 -1.90 -13.22 2.47
C THR A 226 -2.51 -13.72 3.77
N VAL A 227 -3.31 -12.90 4.45
CA VAL A 227 -4.01 -13.32 5.69
C VAL A 227 -5.00 -14.46 5.45
N HIS A 228 -5.32 -14.76 4.21
CA HIS A 228 -6.22 -15.86 3.82
C HIS A 228 -5.46 -17.13 3.35
N GLY A 229 -4.14 -17.12 3.43
CA GLY A 229 -3.29 -18.27 3.12
C GLY A 229 -2.94 -18.44 1.64
N ASN A 230 -3.17 -17.44 0.80
CA ASN A 230 -2.67 -17.40 -0.57
C ASN A 230 -1.26 -16.79 -0.62
N LEU A 231 -0.57 -16.91 -1.75
CA LEU A 231 0.68 -16.21 -2.03
C LEU A 231 0.45 -15.16 -3.12
N LEU A 232 0.85 -13.93 -2.86
CA LEU A 232 0.77 -12.81 -3.79
C LEU A 232 2.16 -12.52 -4.35
N VAL A 233 2.29 -12.45 -5.68
CA VAL A 233 3.53 -12.11 -6.39
C VAL A 233 3.27 -10.91 -7.29
N GLY A 234 4.09 -9.90 -7.21
CA GLY A 234 3.94 -8.62 -7.92
C GLY A 234 4.38 -7.45 -7.04
N PRO A 235 4.06 -6.21 -7.41
CA PRO A 235 3.40 -5.80 -8.65
C PRO A 235 4.38 -5.46 -9.78
N THR A 236 3.84 -5.33 -10.99
CA THR A 236 4.47 -4.49 -12.02
C THR A 236 4.33 -3.01 -11.64
N ALA A 237 4.90 -2.11 -12.44
CA ALA A 237 4.83 -0.68 -12.15
C ALA A 237 4.78 0.13 -13.45
N GLU A 238 3.60 0.24 -14.04
CA GLU A 238 3.36 0.91 -15.31
C GLU A 238 2.57 2.20 -15.14
N ASN A 239 3.09 3.32 -15.65
CA ASN A 239 2.35 4.58 -15.68
C ASN A 239 1.39 4.57 -16.87
N LEU A 240 0.13 4.92 -16.63
CA LEU A 240 -0.93 4.92 -17.62
C LEU A 240 -1.47 6.34 -17.81
N SER A 241 -2.14 6.56 -18.95
CA SER A 241 -2.92 7.78 -19.19
C SER A 241 -4.38 7.62 -18.78
N ASP A 242 -4.89 6.39 -18.81
CA ASP A 242 -6.28 6.06 -18.48
C ASP A 242 -6.39 5.62 -17.00
N LYS A 243 -7.16 6.38 -16.21
CA LYS A 243 -7.42 6.11 -14.78
C LYS A 243 -8.30 4.87 -14.57
N GLU A 244 -9.02 4.42 -15.59
CA GLU A 244 -9.90 3.25 -15.56
C GLU A 244 -9.22 1.95 -16.04
N ALA A 245 -7.98 2.00 -16.51
CA ALA A 245 -7.27 0.84 -17.02
C ALA A 245 -6.78 -0.09 -15.91
N VAL A 246 -7.69 -0.91 -15.39
CA VAL A 246 -7.44 -1.89 -14.30
C VAL A 246 -7.21 -3.32 -14.80
N ASN A 247 -7.10 -3.51 -16.11
CA ASN A 247 -6.90 -4.82 -16.72
C ASN A 247 -5.51 -5.39 -16.44
N THR A 248 -5.41 -6.71 -16.47
CA THR A 248 -4.16 -7.46 -16.45
C THR A 248 -3.70 -7.74 -17.88
N THR A 249 -2.40 -7.69 -18.14
CA THR A 249 -1.82 -7.92 -19.47
C THR A 249 -0.93 -9.18 -19.47
N GLN A 250 -0.79 -9.82 -20.63
CA GLN A 250 0.11 -10.95 -20.79
C GLN A 250 1.57 -10.56 -20.50
N ALA A 251 2.00 -9.37 -20.93
CA ALA A 251 3.34 -8.86 -20.71
C ALA A 251 3.60 -8.60 -19.21
N GLY A 252 2.65 -7.99 -18.49
CA GLY A 252 2.76 -7.74 -17.07
C GLY A 252 2.82 -9.03 -16.25
N LEU A 253 2.01 -10.03 -16.60
CA LEU A 253 2.08 -11.35 -15.93
C LEU A 253 3.42 -12.06 -16.19
N ALA A 254 3.97 -11.97 -17.40
CA ALA A 254 5.28 -12.54 -17.72
C ALA A 254 6.40 -11.86 -16.93
N ASP A 255 6.39 -10.52 -16.83
CA ASP A 255 7.36 -9.74 -16.02
C ASP A 255 7.30 -10.13 -14.53
N VAL A 256 6.09 -10.28 -13.98
CA VAL A 256 5.88 -10.74 -12.59
C VAL A 256 6.50 -12.12 -12.37
N MET A 257 6.27 -13.07 -13.30
CA MET A 257 6.80 -14.44 -13.18
C MET A 257 8.32 -14.48 -13.28
N GLU A 258 8.90 -13.72 -14.21
CA GLU A 258 10.35 -13.68 -14.42
C GLU A 258 11.06 -13.13 -13.18
N LYS A 259 10.62 -11.96 -12.70
CA LYS A 259 11.24 -11.29 -11.56
C LYS A 259 10.95 -11.99 -10.22
N GLY A 260 9.77 -12.60 -10.07
CA GLY A 260 9.40 -13.32 -8.86
C GLY A 260 10.25 -14.54 -8.59
N ARG A 261 10.83 -15.16 -9.63
CA ARG A 261 11.73 -16.34 -9.50
C ARG A 261 13.11 -16.00 -8.90
N LEU A 262 13.45 -14.72 -8.80
CA LEU A 262 14.73 -14.28 -8.25
C LEU A 262 14.76 -14.31 -6.72
N SER A 263 13.61 -14.23 -6.06
CA SER A 263 13.49 -14.31 -4.60
C SER A 263 13.50 -15.72 -4.11
#